data_f3104b20d92743f0a41570183585ffb9
#
_entry.id   f3104b20d92743f0a41570183585ffb9
#
_cell.length_a   1.000
_cell.length_b   1.000
_cell.length_c   1.000
_cell.angle_alpha   90.00
_cell.angle_beta   90.00
_cell.angle_gamma   90.00
#
_symmetry.space_group_name_H-M   'P 1'
#
loop_
_entity.id
_entity.type
_entity.pdbx_description
1 polymer ?
#
loop_
_entity_poly.entity_id
_entity_poly.type
_entity_poly.pdbx_seq_one_letter_code
_entity_poly.pdbx_strand_id
1 'polypeptide(L)'
;MIQRTAFMLLIMGGATLGHAAGGIYAGPTVGIMDADVGGFDDATNAGLLLGYEFFSKEQFYVSVEGEFTTTISDGDVKFAGQKGDWDIDTRAAYLAARVGDTVYIKVRYGAAWSDVSVKFAGVSASESDSSVSWGGALGWNINPNWALQADGTRMDSDVNYWNLGLNYRF
;
A
#
# COMPACT_ATOMS: atom_id res chain seq x y z
N MET A 1 26.73 -7.52 -7.49
CA MET A 1 26.99 -6.89 -6.18
C MET A 1 25.98 -5.75 -6.03
N ILE A 2 24.79 -6.04 -5.55
CA ILE A 2 23.68 -5.09 -5.49
C ILE A 2 23.73 -4.42 -4.12
N GLN A 3 24.02 -3.13 -4.12
CA GLN A 3 24.00 -2.28 -2.92
C GLN A 3 22.53 -2.10 -2.50
N ARG A 4 22.14 -2.76 -1.42
CA ARG A 4 20.89 -2.48 -0.72
C ARG A 4 21.04 -1.14 0.00
N THR A 5 20.51 -0.08 -0.59
CA THR A 5 20.45 1.22 0.06
C THR A 5 19.38 1.16 1.13
N ALA A 6 19.79 1.03 2.38
CA ALA A 6 18.92 1.14 3.53
C ALA A 6 18.36 2.57 3.60
N PHE A 7 17.08 2.74 3.35
CA PHE A 7 16.38 4.00 3.53
C PHE A 7 16.12 4.19 5.02
N MET A 8 16.94 5.01 5.66
CA MET A 8 16.81 5.36 7.07
C MET A 8 15.69 6.38 7.21
N LEU A 9 14.53 5.94 7.70
CA LEU A 9 13.38 6.79 7.98
C LEU A 9 13.71 7.67 9.20
N LEU A 10 14.01 8.94 8.95
CA LEU A 10 14.22 9.95 10.00
C LEU A 10 12.84 10.37 10.53
N ILE A 11 12.43 9.79 11.65
CA ILE A 11 11.26 10.27 12.40
C ILE A 11 11.67 11.56 13.09
N MET A 12 11.37 12.69 12.45
CA MET A 12 11.52 14.00 13.10
C MET A 12 10.41 14.18 14.13
N GLY A 13 10.85 14.31 15.36
CA GLY A 13 10.02 14.55 16.52
C GLY A 13 9.24 15.85 16.47
N GLY A 14 8.01 15.76 17.00
CA GLY A 14 7.31 16.79 17.74
C GLY A 14 7.26 18.19 17.18
N ALA A 15 6.33 18.46 16.26
CA ALA A 15 5.72 19.77 16.17
C ALA A 15 4.30 19.64 16.72
N THR A 16 4.02 20.23 17.86
CA THR A 16 2.66 20.48 18.35
C THR A 16 2.03 21.51 17.42
N LEU A 17 1.47 21.06 16.31
CA LEU A 17 0.61 21.89 15.48
C LEU A 17 -0.76 21.91 16.14
N GLY A 18 -1.17 23.13 16.53
CA GLY A 18 -2.46 23.40 17.13
C GLY A 18 -3.62 22.83 16.30
N HIS A 19 -4.71 22.55 16.98
CA HIS A 19 -5.97 22.00 16.48
C HIS A 19 -6.54 22.77 15.28
N ALA A 20 -5.99 22.52 14.10
CA ALA A 20 -6.61 22.82 12.83
C ALA A 20 -6.76 21.49 12.09
N ALA A 21 -7.96 21.23 11.59
CA ALA A 21 -8.36 20.05 10.84
C ALA A 21 -7.24 19.55 9.89
N GLY A 22 -6.50 18.55 10.33
CA GLY A 22 -5.41 17.97 9.58
C GLY A 22 -4.49 17.19 10.51
N GLY A 23 -4.41 15.87 10.36
CA GLY A 23 -3.56 15.00 11.17
C GLY A 23 -2.69 14.14 10.29
N ILE A 24 -1.45 13.92 10.71
CA ILE A 24 -0.59 12.88 10.16
C ILE A 24 -1.05 11.55 10.73
N TYR A 25 -1.14 10.54 9.88
CA TYR A 25 -1.33 9.16 10.29
C TYR A 25 -0.37 8.26 9.55
N ALA A 26 0.05 7.19 10.20
CA ALA A 26 0.92 6.20 9.60
C ALA A 26 0.63 4.83 10.20
N GLY A 27 0.89 3.78 9.43
CA GLY A 27 0.73 2.43 9.94
C GLY A 27 1.26 1.36 9.02
N PRO A 28 1.64 0.20 9.59
CA PRO A 28 2.00 -0.96 8.82
C PRO A 28 0.78 -1.54 8.10
N THR A 29 1.03 -2.13 6.94
CA THR A 29 0.08 -2.90 6.16
C THR A 29 0.63 -4.29 5.88
N VAL A 30 -0.24 -5.28 5.76
CA VAL A 30 0.10 -6.62 5.28
C VAL A 30 -1.03 -7.11 4.39
N GLY A 31 -0.69 -7.74 3.28
CA GLY A 31 -1.69 -8.18 2.33
C GLY A 31 -1.15 -9.07 1.24
N ILE A 32 -2.00 -9.35 0.28
CA ILE A 32 -1.70 -10.17 -0.88
C ILE A 32 -1.72 -9.32 -2.15
N MET A 33 -0.69 -9.50 -2.97
CA MET A 33 -0.64 -9.04 -4.36
C MET A 33 -1.12 -10.18 -5.23
N ASP A 34 -2.26 -9.97 -5.86
CA ASP A 34 -2.89 -10.90 -6.80
C ASP A 34 -2.59 -10.41 -8.22
N ALA A 35 -1.81 -11.21 -8.96
CA ALA A 35 -1.57 -10.98 -10.37
C ALA A 35 -2.64 -11.73 -11.17
N ASP A 36 -3.55 -11.00 -11.83
CA ASP A 36 -4.60 -11.55 -12.69
C ASP A 36 -4.00 -12.08 -14.03
N VAL A 37 -2.94 -12.87 -13.90
CA VAL A 37 -2.20 -13.49 -15.01
C VAL A 37 -2.14 -15.00 -14.79
N GLY A 38 -2.60 -15.77 -15.77
CA GLY A 38 -2.64 -17.23 -15.65
C GLY A 38 -1.26 -17.85 -15.38
N GLY A 39 -1.16 -18.63 -14.31
CA GLY A 39 0.06 -19.31 -13.90
C GLY A 39 0.85 -18.63 -12.79
N PHE A 40 0.40 -17.44 -12.32
CA PHE A 40 0.93 -16.77 -11.14
C PHE A 40 0.04 -17.08 -9.94
N ASP A 41 0.66 -17.45 -8.82
CA ASP A 41 0.01 -17.54 -7.51
C ASP A 41 0.30 -16.24 -6.73
N ASP A 42 -0.53 -15.90 -5.73
CA ASP A 42 -0.43 -14.67 -4.96
C ASP A 42 0.92 -14.50 -4.24
N ALA A 43 1.43 -13.27 -4.19
CA ALA A 43 2.56 -12.89 -3.36
C ALA A 43 2.08 -12.19 -2.07
N THR A 44 2.74 -12.43 -0.94
CA THR A 44 2.44 -11.70 0.31
C THR A 44 3.36 -10.52 0.47
N ASN A 45 2.77 -9.33 0.65
CA ASN A 45 3.49 -8.08 0.83
C ASN A 45 3.26 -7.49 2.22
N ALA A 46 4.31 -6.91 2.78
CA ALA A 46 4.22 -5.99 3.91
C ALA A 46 4.53 -4.57 3.45
N GLY A 47 3.93 -3.59 4.11
CA GLY A 47 4.08 -2.21 3.71
C GLY A 47 3.94 -1.20 4.83
N LEU A 48 4.04 0.06 4.45
CA LEU A 48 3.83 1.22 5.30
C LEU A 48 2.94 2.21 4.56
N LEU A 49 1.85 2.61 5.20
CA LEU A 49 1.00 3.71 4.77
C LEU A 49 1.37 4.96 5.59
N LEU A 50 1.53 6.10 4.91
CA LEU A 50 1.69 7.42 5.50
C LEU A 50 0.65 8.34 4.88
N GLY A 51 -0.13 9.05 5.70
CA GLY A 51 -1.15 9.97 5.23
C GLY A 51 -1.11 11.31 5.96
N TYR A 52 -1.54 12.35 5.25
CA TYR A 52 -1.78 13.67 5.81
C TYR A 52 -3.20 14.14 5.44
N GLU A 53 -4.06 14.26 6.46
CA GLU A 53 -5.41 14.76 6.33
C GLU A 53 -5.38 16.29 6.38
N PHE A 54 -5.66 16.93 5.26
CA PHE A 54 -5.58 18.38 5.10
C PHE A 54 -6.95 19.07 5.09
N PHE A 55 -8.04 18.30 5.01
CA PHE A 55 -9.39 18.81 5.06
C PHE A 55 -10.29 17.90 5.87
N SER A 56 -11.09 18.46 6.78
CA SER A 56 -12.15 17.75 7.47
C SER A 56 -13.37 18.67 7.65
N LYS A 57 -14.55 18.11 7.41
CA LYS A 57 -15.82 18.76 7.65
C LYS A 57 -16.86 17.71 8.06
N GLU A 58 -17.38 17.81 9.27
CA GLU A 58 -18.29 16.82 9.84
C GLU A 58 -17.65 15.42 9.79
N GLN A 59 -18.23 14.49 9.04
CA GLN A 59 -17.74 13.11 8.86
C GLN A 59 -17.00 12.90 7.53
N PHE A 60 -16.69 13.97 6.81
CA PHE A 60 -15.97 13.93 5.53
C PHE A 60 -14.55 14.44 5.69
N TYR A 61 -13.59 13.66 5.18
CA TYR A 61 -12.16 13.93 5.31
C TYR A 61 -11.46 13.74 3.97
N VAL A 62 -10.46 14.58 3.68
CA VAL A 62 -9.61 14.44 2.48
C VAL A 62 -8.15 14.43 2.90
N SER A 63 -7.40 13.49 2.35
CA SER A 63 -5.98 13.29 2.65
C SER A 63 -5.16 13.04 1.40
N VAL A 64 -3.85 13.30 1.51
CA VAL A 64 -2.85 12.73 0.61
C VAL A 64 -2.21 11.54 1.31
N GLU A 65 -1.95 10.47 0.58
CA GLU A 65 -1.37 9.24 1.11
C GLU A 65 -0.17 8.81 0.27
N GLY A 66 0.86 8.29 0.93
CA GLY A 66 1.94 7.54 0.33
C GLY A 66 1.94 6.12 0.85
N GLU A 67 2.12 5.13 0.00
CA GLU A 67 2.18 3.72 0.35
C GLU A 67 3.44 3.09 -0.23
N PHE A 68 4.11 2.28 0.56
CA PHE A 68 5.30 1.52 0.18
C PHE A 68 5.09 0.08 0.57
N THR A 69 5.28 -0.87 -0.36
CA THR A 69 5.18 -2.29 -0.05
C THR A 69 6.35 -3.06 -0.62
N THR A 70 6.69 -4.15 0.04
CA THR A 70 7.70 -5.10 -0.41
C THR A 70 7.19 -6.53 -0.21
N THR A 71 7.55 -7.43 -1.09
CA THR A 71 7.21 -8.85 -0.94
C THR A 71 8.01 -9.45 0.21
N ILE A 72 7.30 -10.10 1.13
CA ILE A 72 7.85 -10.86 2.25
C ILE A 72 7.72 -12.37 2.06
N SER A 73 6.85 -12.80 1.14
CA SER A 73 6.74 -14.19 0.67
C SER A 73 6.44 -14.15 -0.82
N ASP A 74 7.37 -14.66 -1.60
CA ASP A 74 7.29 -14.70 -3.05
C ASP A 74 6.07 -15.52 -3.49
N GLY A 75 5.45 -15.13 -4.61
CA GLY A 75 4.43 -15.92 -5.28
C GLY A 75 5.07 -16.95 -6.21
N ASP A 76 4.41 -18.08 -6.38
CA ASP A 76 4.84 -19.10 -7.34
C ASP A 76 4.44 -18.71 -8.76
N VAL A 77 5.32 -18.95 -9.75
CA VAL A 77 4.99 -18.91 -11.16
C VAL A 77 5.17 -20.28 -11.80
N LYS A 78 4.17 -20.75 -12.55
CA LYS A 78 4.16 -22.06 -13.22
C LYS A 78 4.03 -21.88 -14.71
N PHE A 79 5.04 -22.26 -15.48
CA PHE A 79 5.02 -22.22 -16.93
C PHE A 79 5.65 -23.48 -17.53
N ALA A 80 4.95 -24.14 -18.46
CA ALA A 80 5.41 -25.34 -19.16
C ALA A 80 5.90 -26.47 -18.23
N GLY A 81 5.29 -26.64 -17.05
CA GLY A 81 5.67 -27.67 -16.07
C GLY A 81 6.90 -27.36 -15.22
N GLN A 82 7.47 -26.17 -15.38
CA GLN A 82 8.55 -25.65 -14.51
C GLN A 82 7.98 -24.64 -13.52
N LYS A 83 8.65 -24.52 -12.36
CA LYS A 83 8.31 -23.55 -11.31
C LYS A 83 9.36 -22.45 -11.25
N GLY A 84 8.91 -21.26 -10.96
CA GLY A 84 9.72 -20.10 -10.62
C GLY A 84 9.05 -19.29 -9.52
N ASP A 85 9.70 -18.24 -9.09
CA ASP A 85 9.23 -17.32 -8.04
C ASP A 85 9.10 -15.91 -8.62
N TRP A 86 8.14 -15.13 -8.12
CA TRP A 86 8.00 -13.72 -8.43
C TRP A 86 7.83 -12.88 -7.18
N ASP A 87 8.36 -11.68 -7.23
CA ASP A 87 8.28 -10.67 -6.17
C ASP A 87 7.93 -9.30 -6.77
N ILE A 88 7.30 -8.45 -5.97
CA ILE A 88 6.91 -7.10 -6.36
C ILE A 88 7.11 -6.10 -5.23
N ASP A 89 7.84 -5.03 -5.52
CA ASP A 89 7.97 -3.86 -4.67
C ASP A 89 7.13 -2.73 -5.26
N THR A 90 6.35 -2.02 -4.44
CA THR A 90 5.53 -0.91 -4.93
C THR A 90 5.73 0.37 -4.13
N ARG A 91 5.51 1.47 -4.82
CA ARG A 91 5.40 2.82 -4.25
C ARG A 91 4.18 3.47 -4.87
N ALA A 92 3.36 4.11 -4.05
CA ALA A 92 2.17 4.77 -4.56
C ALA A 92 1.92 6.09 -3.85
N ALA A 93 1.25 7.00 -4.58
CA ALA A 93 0.79 8.27 -4.04
C ALA A 93 -0.68 8.47 -4.43
N TYR A 94 -1.51 8.81 -3.44
CA TYR A 94 -2.95 8.92 -3.60
C TYR A 94 -3.50 10.23 -3.05
N LEU A 95 -4.57 10.70 -3.68
CA LEU A 95 -5.57 11.54 -3.05
C LEU A 95 -6.68 10.62 -2.54
N ALA A 96 -7.03 10.74 -1.26
CA ALA A 96 -8.03 9.91 -0.64
C ALA A 96 -9.14 10.76 -0.02
N ALA A 97 -10.35 10.24 -0.08
CA ALA A 97 -11.51 10.81 0.59
C ALA A 97 -12.21 9.73 1.41
N ARG A 98 -12.57 10.05 2.65
CA ARG A 98 -13.31 9.13 3.53
C ARG A 98 -14.54 9.79 4.12
N VAL A 99 -15.55 8.96 4.40
CA VAL A 99 -16.80 9.35 5.06
C VAL A 99 -17.08 8.39 6.20
N GLY A 100 -17.39 8.94 7.35
CA GLY A 100 -17.71 8.21 8.58
C GLY A 100 -16.74 8.50 9.72
N ASP A 101 -17.19 8.23 10.96
CA ASP A 101 -16.40 8.45 12.17
C ASP A 101 -15.93 7.12 12.78
N THR A 102 -16.80 6.38 13.47
CA THR A 102 -16.44 5.11 14.10
C THR A 102 -16.14 4.03 13.07
N VAL A 103 -16.99 3.91 12.07
CA VAL A 103 -16.76 3.11 10.86
C VAL A 103 -16.76 4.06 9.68
N TYR A 104 -15.83 3.89 8.77
CA TYR A 104 -15.72 4.74 7.60
C TYR A 104 -15.48 3.94 6.32
N ILE A 105 -15.93 4.52 5.23
CA ILE A 105 -15.59 4.09 3.88
C ILE A 105 -14.59 5.10 3.32
N LYS A 106 -13.54 4.65 2.67
CA LYS A 106 -12.53 5.46 1.99
C LYS A 106 -12.45 5.07 0.51
N VAL A 107 -12.26 6.06 -0.34
CA VAL A 107 -11.87 5.87 -1.73
C VAL A 107 -10.54 6.58 -1.96
N ARG A 108 -9.70 6.02 -2.80
CA ARG A 108 -8.40 6.60 -3.16
C ARG A 108 -8.14 6.51 -4.65
N TYR A 109 -7.46 7.52 -5.20
CA TYR A 109 -7.09 7.61 -6.60
C TYR A 109 -5.71 8.26 -6.72
N GLY A 110 -4.84 7.72 -7.57
CA GLY A 110 -3.48 8.22 -7.71
C GLY A 110 -2.65 7.48 -8.72
N ALA A 111 -1.35 7.39 -8.44
CA ALA A 111 -0.37 6.70 -9.25
C ALA A 111 0.41 5.70 -8.41
N ALA A 112 0.73 4.57 -9.01
CA ALA A 112 1.59 3.53 -8.45
C ALA A 112 2.78 3.29 -9.38
N TRP A 113 3.90 2.96 -8.78
CA TRP A 113 5.13 2.51 -9.42
C TRP A 113 5.46 1.14 -8.85
N SER A 114 5.64 0.16 -9.72
CA SER A 114 5.94 -1.23 -9.36
C SER A 114 7.25 -1.68 -9.98
N ASP A 115 8.03 -2.38 -9.19
CA ASP A 115 9.24 -3.08 -9.62
C ASP A 115 8.97 -4.58 -9.43
N VAL A 116 8.72 -5.29 -10.54
CA VAL A 116 8.42 -6.72 -10.55
C VAL A 116 9.67 -7.49 -10.93
N SER A 117 9.98 -8.54 -10.19
CA SER A 117 11.07 -9.46 -10.50
C SER A 117 10.53 -10.89 -10.62
N VAL A 118 10.98 -11.59 -11.64
CA VAL A 118 10.65 -13.00 -11.88
C VAL A 118 11.94 -13.80 -11.98
N LYS A 119 12.02 -14.87 -11.23
CA LYS A 119 13.14 -15.83 -11.23
C LYS A 119 12.64 -17.15 -11.79
N PHE A 120 13.17 -17.55 -12.93
CA PHE A 120 12.76 -18.76 -13.63
C PHE A 120 13.96 -19.50 -14.22
N ALA A 121 14.13 -20.78 -13.89
CA ALA A 121 15.19 -21.66 -14.42
C ALA A 121 16.61 -21.08 -14.31
N GLY A 122 16.91 -20.30 -13.26
CA GLY A 122 18.23 -19.65 -13.06
C GLY A 122 18.41 -18.35 -13.85
N VAL A 123 17.38 -17.88 -14.55
CA VAL A 123 17.34 -16.58 -15.20
C VAL A 123 16.46 -15.62 -14.36
N SER A 124 16.93 -14.40 -14.16
CA SER A 124 16.13 -13.35 -13.50
C SER A 124 15.81 -12.26 -14.51
N ALA A 125 14.56 -11.87 -14.59
CA ALA A 125 14.10 -10.69 -15.32
C ALA A 125 13.45 -9.72 -14.35
N SER A 126 13.63 -8.42 -14.53
CA SER A 126 13.00 -7.37 -13.73
C SER A 126 12.42 -6.33 -14.69
N GLU A 127 11.24 -5.86 -14.38
CA GLU A 127 10.55 -4.81 -15.10
C GLU A 127 10.00 -3.78 -14.10
N SER A 128 10.11 -2.50 -14.46
CA SER A 128 9.54 -1.40 -13.67
C SER A 128 8.47 -0.72 -14.50
N ASP A 129 7.31 -0.50 -13.91
CA ASP A 129 6.18 0.15 -14.57
C ASP A 129 5.55 1.22 -13.67
N SER A 130 4.74 2.08 -14.28
CA SER A 130 3.96 3.09 -13.58
C SER A 130 2.56 3.17 -14.15
N SER A 131 1.57 3.13 -13.30
CA SER A 131 0.17 3.11 -13.70
C SER A 131 -0.71 4.00 -12.83
N VAL A 132 -1.90 4.29 -13.35
CA VAL A 132 -2.98 4.88 -12.58
C VAL A 132 -3.51 3.82 -11.62
N SER A 133 -3.54 4.15 -10.35
CA SER A 133 -4.01 3.27 -9.29
C SER A 133 -5.21 3.88 -8.57
N TRP A 134 -6.16 3.04 -8.21
CA TRP A 134 -7.35 3.43 -7.47
C TRP A 134 -7.84 2.30 -6.58
N GLY A 135 -8.57 2.66 -5.53
CA GLY A 135 -9.06 1.66 -4.59
C GLY A 135 -10.08 2.19 -3.61
N GLY A 136 -10.50 1.31 -2.74
CA GLY A 136 -11.40 1.60 -1.65
C GLY A 136 -11.02 0.87 -0.38
N ALA A 137 -11.47 1.38 0.75
CA ALA A 137 -11.25 0.77 2.04
C ALA A 137 -12.48 0.86 2.94
N LEU A 138 -12.58 -0.10 3.83
CA LEU A 138 -13.44 -0.06 4.99
C LEU A 138 -12.56 0.03 6.23
N GLY A 139 -12.83 1.03 7.09
CA GLY A 139 -12.04 1.23 8.30
C GLY A 139 -12.89 1.35 9.54
N TRP A 140 -12.27 1.05 10.66
CA TRP A 140 -12.84 1.16 11.99
C TRP A 140 -11.88 1.90 12.91
N ASN A 141 -12.31 3.09 13.41
CA ASN A 141 -11.60 3.83 14.44
C ASN A 141 -11.83 3.14 15.79
N ILE A 142 -10.85 2.37 16.25
CA ILE A 142 -10.86 1.67 17.54
C ILE A 142 -10.92 2.69 18.69
N ASN A 143 -10.19 3.79 18.51
CA ASN A 143 -10.17 4.96 19.40
C ASN A 143 -9.69 6.20 18.59
N PRO A 144 -9.57 7.41 19.17
CA PRO A 144 -9.17 8.61 18.43
C PRO A 144 -7.83 8.51 17.70
N ASN A 145 -6.93 7.65 18.17
CA ASN A 145 -5.57 7.52 17.62
C ASN A 145 -5.37 6.26 16.77
N TRP A 146 -6.15 5.19 16.99
CA TRP A 146 -5.94 3.91 16.29
C TRP A 146 -7.11 3.55 15.38
N ALA A 147 -6.80 3.18 14.17
CA ALA A 147 -7.76 2.68 13.19
C ALA A 147 -7.28 1.37 12.55
N LEU A 148 -8.16 0.40 12.46
CA LEU A 148 -8.00 -0.79 11.62
C LEU A 148 -8.64 -0.52 10.27
N GLN A 149 -7.98 -0.90 9.17
CA GLN A 149 -8.44 -0.64 7.81
C GLN A 149 -8.20 -1.86 6.94
N ALA A 150 -9.19 -2.24 6.15
CA ALA A 150 -9.08 -3.21 5.07
C ALA A 150 -9.19 -2.49 3.75
N ASP A 151 -8.19 -2.63 2.89
CA ASP A 151 -8.09 -1.97 1.59
C ASP A 151 -8.16 -2.99 0.45
N GLY A 152 -8.80 -2.58 -0.65
CA GLY A 152 -8.68 -3.20 -1.95
C GLY A 152 -8.24 -2.15 -2.96
N THR A 153 -7.11 -2.35 -3.60
CA THR A 153 -6.52 -1.39 -4.55
C THR A 153 -6.11 -2.09 -5.83
N ARG A 154 -6.54 -1.54 -6.94
CA ARG A 154 -6.03 -1.89 -8.25
C ARG A 154 -4.75 -1.09 -8.48
N MET A 155 -3.60 -1.78 -8.42
CA MET A 155 -2.28 -1.17 -8.57
C MET A 155 -1.96 -0.92 -10.03
N ASP A 156 -2.34 -1.87 -10.90
CA ASP A 156 -2.22 -1.82 -12.36
C ASP A 156 -3.39 -2.57 -13.02
N SER A 157 -3.38 -2.67 -14.36
CA SER A 157 -4.38 -3.42 -15.14
C SER A 157 -4.53 -4.87 -14.68
N ASP A 158 -3.43 -5.49 -14.27
CA ASP A 158 -3.33 -6.92 -13.97
C ASP A 158 -2.85 -7.21 -12.54
N VAL A 159 -2.77 -6.19 -11.67
CA VAL A 159 -2.32 -6.35 -10.28
C VAL A 159 -3.31 -5.72 -9.30
N ASN A 160 -3.85 -6.54 -8.42
CA ASN A 160 -4.70 -6.11 -7.32
C ASN A 160 -3.98 -6.32 -5.97
N TYR A 161 -4.12 -5.37 -5.08
CA TYR A 161 -3.58 -5.45 -3.72
C TYR A 161 -4.69 -5.41 -2.69
N TRP A 162 -4.82 -6.48 -1.91
CA TRP A 162 -5.75 -6.60 -0.79
C TRP A 162 -4.96 -6.62 0.51
N ASN A 163 -5.20 -5.65 1.39
CA ASN A 163 -4.42 -5.56 2.61
C ASN A 163 -5.25 -5.19 3.85
N LEU A 164 -4.65 -5.47 4.99
CA LEU A 164 -5.08 -4.99 6.31
C LEU A 164 -3.99 -4.05 6.86
N GLY A 165 -4.42 -2.90 7.35
CA GLY A 165 -3.55 -1.90 7.94
C GLY A 165 -3.99 -1.51 9.34
N LEU A 166 -3.03 -1.22 10.21
CA LEU A 166 -3.27 -0.65 11.53
C LEU A 166 -2.63 0.74 11.57
N ASN A 167 -3.44 1.78 11.48
CA ASN A 167 -3.00 3.17 11.38
C ASN A 167 -3.02 3.86 12.74
N TYR A 168 -1.96 4.61 13.03
CA TYR A 168 -1.89 5.52 14.18
C TYR A 168 -1.98 6.97 13.72
N ARG A 169 -2.86 7.75 14.34
CA ARG A 169 -3.03 9.19 14.14
C ARG A 169 -2.29 9.95 15.24
N PHE A 170 -1.41 10.84 14.85
CA PHE A 170 -0.56 11.66 15.73
C PHE A 170 -1.27 12.91 16.23
#